data_86cc703ed90399f0d33fb17b95532805
#
_entry.id   86cc703ed90399f0d33fb17b95532805
#
_cell.length_a   1.000
_cell.length_b   1.000
_cell.length_c   1.000
_cell.angle_alpha   90.00
_cell.angle_beta   90.00
_cell.angle_gamma   90.00
#
_symmetry.space_group_name_H-M   'P 1'
#
loop_
_entity.id
_entity.type
_entity.pdbx_description
1 polymer ?
#
loop_
_entity_poly.entity_id
_entity_poly.type
_entity_poly.pdbx_seq_one_letter_code
_entity_poly.pdbx_strand_id
1 'polypeptide(L)'
;DAKGVYELLMGEASVEEVTCSTEIETLKIIPSRVDLTGAEIELVNRESREKVMKQALTGIDEYEFVIIDCPPSLGLLTLNALAVSNSVLIPMQCEYYALQGLSHLLKTLKLVKKSINPDLKVEGILLTMFDGRTLLATQVKDQVQKYFSDFLLKSIIPRNVRLSEAPSHGKPIMLYAGRSRGADSYVELAKEIISRSKSDVRPKTSLTGSAA
;
A
#
# COMPACT_ATOMS: atom_id res chain seq x y z
N ASP A 1 -16.20 16.97 -15.11
CA ASP A 1 -14.84 16.63 -14.67
C ASP A 1 -14.87 16.37 -13.17
N ALA A 2 -14.69 15.09 -12.76
CA ALA A 2 -14.71 14.74 -11.36
C ALA A 2 -13.42 15.24 -10.68
N LYS A 3 -13.54 15.87 -9.51
CA LYS A 3 -12.42 16.22 -8.65
C LYS A 3 -11.78 14.93 -8.06
N GLY A 4 -10.53 15.00 -7.62
CA GLY A 4 -9.80 13.85 -7.10
C GLY A 4 -8.73 14.20 -6.07
N VAL A 5 -7.72 13.33 -5.95
CA VAL A 5 -6.62 13.50 -4.98
C VAL A 5 -5.88 14.83 -5.16
N TYR A 6 -5.74 15.33 -6.41
CA TYR A 6 -5.06 16.60 -6.68
C TYR A 6 -5.77 17.76 -5.98
N GLU A 7 -7.08 17.94 -6.24
CA GLU A 7 -7.87 19.03 -5.66
C GLU A 7 -7.95 18.92 -4.13
N LEU A 8 -7.99 17.69 -3.62
CA LEU A 8 -7.94 17.44 -2.17
C LEU A 8 -6.61 17.93 -1.57
N LEU A 9 -5.47 17.60 -2.18
CA LEU A 9 -4.15 18.03 -1.70
C LEU A 9 -3.91 19.53 -1.88
N MET A 10 -4.51 20.14 -2.91
CA MET A 10 -4.43 21.58 -3.11
C MET A 10 -5.33 22.37 -2.15
N GLY A 11 -6.28 21.71 -1.49
CA GLY A 11 -7.27 22.34 -0.61
C GLY A 11 -8.44 22.99 -1.38
N GLU A 12 -8.65 22.55 -2.61
CA GLU A 12 -9.68 23.02 -3.54
C GLU A 12 -10.98 22.20 -3.45
N ALA A 13 -10.94 21.09 -2.69
CA ALA A 13 -12.08 20.23 -2.45
C ALA A 13 -11.97 19.49 -1.11
N SER A 14 -13.12 19.19 -0.50
CA SER A 14 -13.20 18.34 0.69
C SER A 14 -13.18 16.85 0.34
N VAL A 15 -13.01 15.99 1.36
CA VAL A 15 -13.08 14.53 1.18
C VAL A 15 -14.41 14.11 0.60
N GLU A 16 -15.52 14.68 1.07
CA GLU A 16 -16.87 14.37 0.61
C GLU A 16 -17.05 14.72 -0.88
N GLU A 17 -16.48 15.85 -1.32
CA GLU A 17 -16.61 16.29 -2.72
C GLU A 17 -15.83 15.43 -3.70
N VAL A 18 -14.70 14.82 -3.27
CA VAL A 18 -13.84 13.97 -4.12
C VAL A 18 -14.16 12.49 -4.00
N THR A 19 -14.96 12.08 -3.01
CA THR A 19 -15.30 10.68 -2.77
C THR A 19 -16.38 10.20 -3.73
N CYS A 20 -16.05 9.19 -4.52
CA CYS A 20 -16.94 8.58 -5.51
C CYS A 20 -17.47 7.23 -5.00
N SER A 21 -18.74 6.95 -5.26
CA SER A 21 -19.34 5.64 -5.05
C SER A 21 -18.91 4.66 -6.16
N THR A 22 -18.84 3.37 -5.81
CA THR A 22 -18.58 2.29 -6.77
C THR A 22 -19.78 1.36 -6.88
N GLU A 23 -19.71 0.34 -7.76
CA GLU A 23 -20.69 -0.74 -7.84
C GLU A 23 -20.80 -1.56 -6.53
N ILE A 24 -19.77 -1.48 -5.66
CA ILE A 24 -19.75 -2.12 -4.35
C ILE A 24 -20.14 -1.07 -3.31
N GLU A 25 -21.30 -1.22 -2.71
CA GLU A 25 -21.89 -0.24 -1.79
C GLU A 25 -20.94 0.20 -0.67
N THR A 26 -20.17 -0.74 -0.12
CA THR A 26 -19.21 -0.50 0.98
C THR A 26 -17.85 -0.01 0.52
N LEU A 27 -17.61 0.13 -0.79
CA LEU A 27 -16.34 0.61 -1.36
C LEU A 27 -16.52 2.00 -1.96
N LYS A 28 -15.77 2.97 -1.44
CA LYS A 28 -15.64 4.32 -1.99
C LYS A 28 -14.24 4.51 -2.56
N ILE A 29 -14.09 5.41 -3.51
CA ILE A 29 -12.81 5.72 -4.16
C ILE A 29 -12.63 7.24 -4.23
N ILE A 30 -11.44 7.71 -3.90
CA ILE A 30 -10.95 9.03 -4.28
C ILE A 30 -10.02 8.81 -5.48
N PRO A 31 -10.40 9.22 -6.69
CA PRO A 31 -9.62 8.94 -7.88
C PRO A 31 -8.39 9.83 -7.98
N SER A 32 -7.32 9.33 -8.57
CA SER A 32 -6.21 10.16 -9.05
C SER A 32 -6.30 10.36 -10.56
N ARG A 33 -5.75 11.48 -11.04
CA ARG A 33 -5.70 11.86 -12.46
C ARG A 33 -4.27 12.21 -12.85
N VAL A 34 -4.04 12.47 -14.12
CA VAL A 34 -2.71 12.79 -14.67
C VAL A 34 -2.12 14.06 -14.05
N ASP A 35 -2.96 15.00 -13.65
CA ASP A 35 -2.59 16.25 -12.99
C ASP A 35 -1.95 16.04 -11.58
N LEU A 36 -2.19 14.89 -10.93
CA LEU A 36 -1.54 14.58 -9.66
C LEU A 36 0.00 14.60 -9.76
N THR A 37 0.57 14.38 -10.94
CA THR A 37 2.01 14.52 -11.16
C THR A 37 2.48 15.96 -10.92
N GLY A 38 1.64 16.96 -11.22
CA GLY A 38 1.92 18.37 -10.95
C GLY A 38 1.91 18.72 -9.46
N ALA A 39 1.12 17.98 -8.66
CA ALA A 39 1.04 18.23 -7.23
C ALA A 39 2.39 18.13 -6.51
N GLU A 40 3.29 17.23 -6.93
CA GLU A 40 4.63 17.14 -6.32
C GLU A 40 5.42 18.44 -6.49
N ILE A 41 5.30 19.11 -7.65
CA ILE A 41 5.99 20.38 -7.93
C ILE A 41 5.42 21.51 -7.07
N GLU A 42 4.10 21.58 -6.96
CA GLU A 42 3.40 22.62 -6.22
C GLU A 42 3.58 22.47 -4.70
N LEU A 43 3.56 21.25 -4.22
CA LEU A 43 3.78 20.95 -2.80
C LEU A 43 5.20 21.27 -2.33
N VAL A 44 6.22 21.26 -3.21
CA VAL A 44 7.62 21.54 -2.82
C VAL A 44 7.79 22.84 -2.04
N ASN A 45 7.03 23.87 -2.41
CA ASN A 45 7.12 25.21 -1.81
C ASN A 45 6.17 25.43 -0.63
N ARG A 46 5.36 24.42 -0.25
CA ARG A 46 4.44 24.53 0.88
C ARG A 46 5.15 24.24 2.20
N GLU A 47 4.78 24.99 3.22
CA GLU A 47 5.17 24.69 4.60
C GLU A 47 4.54 23.35 5.05
N SER A 48 5.29 22.55 5.79
CA SER A 48 4.86 21.20 6.23
C SER A 48 4.35 20.31 5.08
N ARG A 49 4.97 20.44 3.91
CA ARG A 49 4.58 19.78 2.66
C ARG A 49 4.41 18.27 2.75
N GLU A 50 5.07 17.62 3.70
CA GLU A 50 4.98 16.17 3.96
C GLU A 50 3.72 15.78 4.77
N LYS A 51 2.93 16.76 5.26
CA LYS A 51 1.74 16.55 6.10
C LYS A 51 0.44 17.07 5.47
N VAL A 52 0.49 17.52 4.23
CA VAL A 52 -0.67 18.10 3.54
C VAL A 52 -1.82 17.08 3.44
N MET A 53 -1.53 15.84 3.08
CA MET A 53 -2.54 14.78 3.03
C MET A 53 -3.16 14.49 4.40
N LYS A 54 -2.37 14.56 5.48
CA LYS A 54 -2.89 14.38 6.84
C LYS A 54 -3.90 15.46 7.22
N GLN A 55 -3.70 16.70 6.76
CA GLN A 55 -4.61 17.79 6.98
C GLN A 55 -5.85 17.70 6.08
N ALA A 56 -5.68 17.22 4.87
CA ALA A 56 -6.74 17.08 3.88
C ALA A 56 -7.73 15.95 4.19
N LEU A 57 -7.22 14.82 4.72
CA LEU A 57 -8.02 13.63 5.06
C LEU A 57 -8.71 13.76 6.43
N THR A 58 -9.50 14.81 6.61
CA THR A 58 -10.39 14.96 7.76
C THR A 58 -11.75 14.34 7.45
N GLY A 59 -12.41 13.70 8.44
CA GLY A 59 -13.73 13.11 8.26
C GLY A 59 -13.75 11.69 7.68
N ILE A 60 -12.59 11.03 7.58
CA ILE A 60 -12.51 9.62 7.10
C ILE A 60 -12.68 8.57 8.19
N ASP A 61 -12.96 8.98 9.41
CA ASP A 61 -13.06 8.08 10.59
C ASP A 61 -14.27 7.12 10.51
N GLU A 62 -15.19 7.36 9.59
CA GLU A 62 -16.33 6.47 9.33
C GLU A 62 -15.93 5.18 8.58
N TYR A 63 -14.74 5.16 7.97
CA TYR A 63 -14.26 4.00 7.22
C TYR A 63 -13.46 3.06 8.11
N GLU A 64 -13.79 1.76 8.08
CA GLU A 64 -13.04 0.73 8.80
C GLU A 64 -11.61 0.57 8.27
N PHE A 65 -11.42 0.73 6.96
CA PHE A 65 -10.13 0.69 6.28
C PHE A 65 -10.02 1.80 5.24
N VAL A 66 -8.89 2.47 5.24
CA VAL A 66 -8.48 3.41 4.18
C VAL A 66 -7.18 2.90 3.56
N ILE A 67 -7.21 2.63 2.26
CA ILE A 67 -6.06 2.12 1.51
C ILE A 67 -5.57 3.22 0.58
N ILE A 68 -4.31 3.62 0.74
CA ILE A 68 -3.66 4.61 -0.11
C ILE A 68 -2.72 3.86 -1.06
N ASP A 69 -3.09 3.81 -2.35
CA ASP A 69 -2.22 3.29 -3.41
C ASP A 69 -1.18 4.35 -3.78
N CYS A 70 0.10 3.99 -3.67
CA CYS A 70 1.21 4.91 -3.84
C CYS A 70 1.99 4.60 -5.13
N PRO A 71 2.54 5.64 -5.81
CA PRO A 71 3.44 5.43 -6.92
C PRO A 71 4.72 4.70 -6.46
N PRO A 72 5.46 4.02 -7.37
CA PRO A 72 6.66 3.27 -7.04
C PRO A 72 7.85 4.14 -6.63
N SER A 73 7.70 5.46 -6.61
CA SER A 73 8.72 6.43 -6.18
C SER A 73 8.58 6.77 -4.69
N LEU A 74 9.69 7.08 -4.04
CA LEU A 74 9.71 7.64 -2.68
C LEU A 74 9.68 9.18 -2.71
N GLY A 75 8.81 9.74 -3.56
CA GLY A 75 8.59 11.17 -3.70
C GLY A 75 7.73 11.77 -2.59
N LEU A 76 7.35 13.03 -2.77
CA LEU A 76 6.60 13.80 -1.78
C LEU A 76 5.17 13.26 -1.58
N LEU A 77 4.54 12.71 -2.62
CA LEU A 77 3.24 12.05 -2.51
C LEU A 77 3.31 10.83 -1.61
N THR A 78 4.32 9.98 -1.80
CA THR A 78 4.53 8.79 -0.94
C THR A 78 4.85 9.19 0.50
N LEU A 79 5.64 10.27 0.72
CA LEU A 79 5.89 10.79 2.07
C LEU A 79 4.60 11.29 2.75
N ASN A 80 3.71 11.94 2.00
CA ASN A 80 2.39 12.37 2.50
C ASN A 80 1.51 11.17 2.90
N ALA A 81 1.49 10.12 2.07
CA ALA A 81 0.77 8.89 2.40
C ALA A 81 1.33 8.23 3.67
N LEU A 82 2.65 8.14 3.80
CA LEU A 82 3.29 7.58 5.00
C LEU A 82 3.07 8.45 6.26
N ALA A 83 2.95 9.76 6.10
CA ALA A 83 2.72 10.69 7.20
C ALA A 83 1.34 10.51 7.86
N VAL A 84 0.34 10.08 7.11
CA VAL A 84 -1.04 9.89 7.59
C VAL A 84 -1.34 8.43 7.94
N SER A 85 -0.60 7.48 7.39
CA SER A 85 -0.90 6.05 7.51
C SER A 85 -0.59 5.48 8.90
N ASN A 86 -1.41 4.54 9.35
CA ASN A 86 -1.15 3.75 10.56
C ASN A 86 -0.12 2.65 10.28
N SER A 87 -0.18 2.04 9.10
CA SER A 87 0.72 0.96 8.70
C SER A 87 0.99 0.92 7.21
N VAL A 88 2.05 0.22 6.82
CA VAL A 88 2.48 0.04 5.44
C VAL A 88 2.46 -1.43 5.09
N LEU A 89 1.67 -1.80 4.08
CA LEU A 89 1.76 -3.09 3.41
C LEU A 89 2.75 -2.99 2.26
N ILE A 90 3.72 -3.89 2.19
CA ILE A 90 4.80 -3.88 1.20
C ILE A 90 4.59 -5.02 0.19
N PRO A 91 3.97 -4.76 -0.99
CA PRO A 91 3.92 -5.75 -2.04
C PRO A 91 5.30 -5.90 -2.69
N MET A 92 5.76 -7.14 -2.82
CA MET A 92 7.09 -7.46 -3.37
C MET A 92 6.99 -8.59 -4.39
N GLN A 93 7.52 -8.38 -5.57
CA GLN A 93 7.72 -9.45 -6.55
C GLN A 93 9.01 -10.22 -6.21
N CYS A 94 9.00 -11.55 -6.43
CA CYS A 94 10.16 -12.40 -6.15
C CYS A 94 11.16 -12.38 -7.31
N GLU A 95 11.85 -11.24 -7.48
CA GLU A 95 12.84 -10.99 -8.53
C GLU A 95 14.21 -10.64 -7.95
N TYR A 96 15.24 -10.60 -8.79
CA TYR A 96 16.64 -10.50 -8.36
C TYR A 96 16.94 -9.29 -7.46
N TYR A 97 16.41 -8.12 -7.79
CA TYR A 97 16.67 -6.90 -7.01
C TYR A 97 15.68 -6.67 -5.85
N ALA A 98 14.75 -7.58 -5.62
CA ALA A 98 13.68 -7.40 -4.64
C ALA A 98 14.19 -7.16 -3.21
N LEU A 99 15.19 -7.91 -2.77
CA LEU A 99 15.78 -7.78 -1.43
C LEU A 99 16.52 -6.45 -1.23
N GLN A 100 17.21 -5.98 -2.26
CA GLN A 100 17.89 -4.68 -2.22
C GLN A 100 16.85 -3.55 -2.14
N GLY A 101 15.81 -3.61 -2.97
CA GLY A 101 14.70 -2.64 -2.93
C GLY A 101 14.00 -2.63 -1.57
N LEU A 102 13.71 -3.81 -1.00
CA LEU A 102 13.13 -3.95 0.32
C LEU A 102 14.01 -3.30 1.40
N SER A 103 15.32 -3.56 1.38
CA SER A 103 16.27 -2.98 2.35
C SER A 103 16.30 -1.44 2.27
N HIS A 104 16.26 -0.86 1.07
CA HIS A 104 16.20 0.58 0.87
C HIS A 104 14.89 1.16 1.39
N LEU A 105 13.75 0.52 1.08
CA LEU A 105 12.43 0.95 1.57
C LEU A 105 12.39 0.93 3.11
N LEU A 106 12.85 -0.14 3.74
CA LEU A 106 12.87 -0.24 5.20
C LEU A 106 13.75 0.83 5.87
N LYS A 107 14.88 1.21 5.25
CA LYS A 107 15.70 2.36 5.70
C LYS A 107 14.91 3.66 5.63
N THR A 108 14.19 3.90 4.54
CA THR A 108 13.33 5.09 4.39
C THR A 108 12.20 5.10 5.41
N LEU A 109 11.52 3.97 5.62
CA LEU A 109 10.47 3.87 6.65
C LEU A 109 11.01 4.17 8.07
N LYS A 110 12.24 3.77 8.39
CA LYS A 110 12.89 4.17 9.65
C LYS A 110 13.05 5.68 9.77
N LEU A 111 13.44 6.36 8.70
CA LEU A 111 13.59 7.83 8.70
C LEU A 111 12.23 8.50 8.85
N VAL A 112 11.21 8.07 8.11
CA VAL A 112 9.82 8.57 8.23
C VAL A 112 9.33 8.39 9.66
N LYS A 113 9.51 7.21 10.24
CA LYS A 113 9.12 6.92 11.62
C LYS A 113 9.82 7.83 12.62
N LYS A 114 11.10 8.15 12.40
CA LYS A 114 11.87 9.03 13.29
C LYS A 114 11.45 10.49 13.23
N SER A 115 11.07 11.01 12.06
CA SER A 115 10.94 12.46 11.83
C SER A 115 9.55 12.93 11.45
N ILE A 116 8.68 12.05 10.91
CA ILE A 116 7.39 12.45 10.35
C ILE A 116 6.22 11.78 11.08
N ASN A 117 6.26 10.43 11.19
CA ASN A 117 5.18 9.63 11.76
C ASN A 117 5.73 8.54 12.70
N PRO A 118 5.91 8.84 14.00
CA PRO A 118 6.48 7.89 14.99
C PRO A 118 5.67 6.61 15.17
N ASP A 119 4.36 6.67 14.90
CA ASP A 119 3.44 5.55 15.11
C ASP A 119 3.34 4.62 13.89
N LEU A 120 3.96 4.99 12.75
CA LEU A 120 3.94 4.19 11.53
C LEU A 120 4.47 2.77 11.80
N LYS A 121 3.71 1.77 11.40
CA LYS A 121 4.06 0.35 11.53
C LYS A 121 4.27 -0.29 10.16
N VAL A 122 5.00 -1.40 10.10
CA VAL A 122 5.00 -2.28 8.91
C VAL A 122 3.91 -3.32 9.12
N GLU A 123 2.88 -3.30 8.26
CA GLU A 123 1.78 -4.26 8.29
C GLU A 123 2.26 -5.66 7.90
N GLY A 124 3.06 -5.70 6.85
CA GLY A 124 3.67 -6.93 6.39
C GLY A 124 4.29 -6.79 5.01
N ILE A 125 5.04 -7.81 4.63
CA ILE A 125 5.59 -8.02 3.27
C ILE A 125 4.71 -9.05 2.58
N LEU A 126 4.11 -8.67 1.47
CA LEU A 126 3.25 -9.52 0.65
C LEU A 126 4.00 -9.96 -0.61
N LEU A 127 4.25 -11.25 -0.75
CA LEU A 127 4.78 -11.76 -2.01
C LEU A 127 3.70 -11.74 -3.09
N THR A 128 3.98 -11.06 -4.20
CA THR A 128 3.05 -10.91 -5.32
C THR A 128 3.64 -11.47 -6.60
N MET A 129 2.77 -11.76 -7.58
CA MET A 129 3.14 -12.38 -8.88
C MET A 129 4.04 -13.59 -8.70
N PHE A 130 3.87 -14.33 -7.61
CA PHE A 130 4.71 -15.47 -7.27
C PHE A 130 4.50 -16.62 -8.25
N ASP A 131 5.60 -17.14 -8.80
CA ASP A 131 5.61 -18.35 -9.62
C ASP A 131 6.55 -19.40 -9.01
N GLY A 132 5.98 -20.33 -8.25
CA GLY A 132 6.75 -21.38 -7.57
C GLY A 132 7.44 -22.38 -8.48
N ARG A 133 7.26 -22.29 -9.81
CA ARG A 133 7.99 -23.11 -10.79
C ARG A 133 9.39 -22.56 -11.04
N THR A 134 9.66 -21.31 -10.70
CA THR A 134 10.97 -20.68 -10.89
C THR A 134 11.83 -20.83 -9.65
N LEU A 135 13.07 -21.26 -9.83
CA LEU A 135 14.05 -21.38 -8.76
C LEU A 135 14.30 -20.03 -8.07
N LEU A 136 14.41 -18.95 -8.87
CA LEU A 136 14.63 -17.60 -8.37
C LEU A 136 13.53 -17.17 -7.39
N ALA A 137 12.25 -17.36 -7.74
CA ALA A 137 11.15 -16.97 -6.86
C ALA A 137 11.19 -17.72 -5.53
N THR A 138 11.52 -19.01 -5.56
CA THR A 138 11.67 -19.82 -4.35
C THR A 138 12.84 -19.33 -3.50
N GLN A 139 14.00 -19.09 -4.10
CA GLN A 139 15.17 -18.57 -3.40
C GLN A 139 14.91 -17.21 -2.76
N VAL A 140 14.27 -16.28 -3.49
CA VAL A 140 13.90 -14.95 -2.93
C VAL A 140 12.93 -15.10 -1.76
N LYS A 141 11.89 -15.93 -1.89
CA LYS A 141 10.97 -16.25 -0.79
C LYS A 141 11.72 -16.76 0.44
N ASP A 142 12.64 -17.72 0.27
CA ASP A 142 13.41 -18.30 1.38
C ASP A 142 14.30 -17.25 2.05
N GLN A 143 14.89 -16.35 1.29
CA GLN A 143 15.68 -15.23 1.84
C GLN A 143 14.79 -14.26 2.63
N VAL A 144 13.61 -13.91 2.12
CA VAL A 144 12.66 -13.06 2.86
C VAL A 144 12.20 -13.76 4.13
N GLN A 145 11.89 -15.05 4.06
CA GLN A 145 11.53 -15.86 5.24
C GLN A 145 12.66 -15.88 6.27
N LYS A 146 13.90 -15.99 5.83
CA LYS A 146 15.07 -16.05 6.70
C LYS A 146 15.35 -14.73 7.42
N TYR A 147 15.26 -13.59 6.72
CA TYR A 147 15.69 -12.29 7.24
C TYR A 147 14.55 -11.39 7.72
N PHE A 148 13.31 -11.66 7.27
CA PHE A 148 12.14 -10.80 7.51
C PHE A 148 10.89 -11.61 7.90
N SER A 149 11.09 -12.78 8.56
CA SER A 149 10.00 -13.69 8.96
C SER A 149 8.87 -13.00 9.71
N ASP A 150 9.20 -12.06 10.60
CA ASP A 150 8.24 -11.36 11.45
C ASP A 150 7.29 -10.45 10.65
N PHE A 151 7.73 -10.02 9.46
CA PHE A 151 6.97 -9.15 8.57
C PHE A 151 6.33 -9.91 7.40
N LEU A 152 6.81 -11.13 7.09
CA LEU A 152 6.29 -11.87 5.95
C LEU A 152 4.86 -12.34 6.21
N LEU A 153 3.94 -11.96 5.32
CA LEU A 153 2.56 -12.45 5.35
C LEU A 153 2.51 -13.92 4.95
N LYS A 154 1.54 -14.65 5.49
CA LYS A 154 1.26 -16.05 5.09
C LYS A 154 0.65 -16.10 3.70
N SER A 155 -0.16 -15.12 3.37
CA SER A 155 -0.82 -14.96 2.07
C SER A 155 0.21 -14.66 0.97
N ILE A 156 0.06 -15.30 -0.18
CA ILE A 156 0.91 -15.11 -1.37
C ILE A 156 -0.01 -14.92 -2.57
N ILE A 157 0.19 -13.84 -3.33
CA ILE A 157 -0.56 -13.61 -4.57
C ILE A 157 0.19 -14.26 -5.75
N PRO A 158 -0.36 -15.30 -6.38
CA PRO A 158 0.29 -15.97 -7.50
C PRO A 158 0.25 -15.13 -8.77
N ARG A 159 1.17 -15.39 -9.68
CA ARG A 159 1.03 -14.90 -11.05
C ARG A 159 -0.24 -15.52 -11.67
N ASN A 160 -1.17 -14.66 -12.08
CA ASN A 160 -2.48 -15.10 -12.57
C ASN A 160 -3.00 -14.16 -13.66
N VAL A 161 -3.34 -14.71 -14.82
CA VAL A 161 -3.80 -13.94 -15.99
C VAL A 161 -5.08 -13.17 -15.68
N ARG A 162 -6.01 -13.74 -14.90
CA ARG A 162 -7.27 -13.09 -14.54
C ARG A 162 -7.05 -11.81 -13.70
N LEU A 163 -6.01 -11.78 -12.86
CA LEU A 163 -5.62 -10.57 -12.13
C LEU A 163 -5.10 -9.47 -13.08
N SER A 164 -4.43 -9.85 -14.16
CA SER A 164 -3.94 -8.88 -15.16
C SER A 164 -5.05 -8.37 -16.08
N GLU A 165 -6.09 -9.18 -16.32
CA GLU A 165 -7.21 -8.83 -17.18
C GLU A 165 -8.24 -7.93 -16.47
N ALA A 166 -8.51 -8.17 -15.19
CA ALA A 166 -9.56 -7.48 -14.43
C ALA A 166 -9.51 -5.93 -14.53
N PRO A 167 -8.33 -5.27 -14.44
CA PRO A 167 -8.24 -3.81 -14.58
C PRO A 167 -8.69 -3.30 -15.95
N SER A 168 -8.46 -4.05 -17.05
CA SER A 168 -8.90 -3.66 -18.38
C SER A 168 -10.43 -3.63 -18.54
N HIS A 169 -11.14 -4.29 -17.62
CA HIS A 169 -12.60 -4.29 -17.53
C HIS A 169 -13.13 -3.33 -16.45
N GLY A 170 -12.26 -2.56 -15.80
CA GLY A 170 -12.65 -1.66 -14.71
C GLY A 170 -13.26 -2.37 -13.52
N LYS A 171 -12.96 -3.66 -13.30
CA LYS A 171 -13.58 -4.48 -12.26
C LYS A 171 -12.55 -5.07 -11.30
N PRO A 172 -12.84 -5.12 -9.99
CA PRO A 172 -12.03 -5.89 -9.07
C PRO A 172 -12.14 -7.39 -9.41
N ILE A 173 -11.11 -8.15 -9.07
CA ILE A 173 -11.03 -9.59 -9.39
C ILE A 173 -12.25 -10.38 -8.89
N MET A 174 -12.83 -9.97 -7.76
CA MET A 174 -14.01 -10.60 -7.17
C MET A 174 -15.25 -10.53 -8.08
N LEU A 175 -15.42 -9.44 -8.82
CA LEU A 175 -16.51 -9.25 -9.77
C LEU A 175 -16.14 -9.75 -11.18
N TYR A 176 -14.86 -9.74 -11.54
CA TYR A 176 -14.41 -10.19 -12.86
C TYR A 176 -14.29 -11.73 -12.96
N ALA A 177 -13.60 -12.33 -12.00
CA ALA A 177 -13.33 -13.77 -11.98
C ALA A 177 -13.27 -14.31 -10.54
N GLY A 178 -14.35 -14.18 -9.79
CA GLY A 178 -14.44 -14.48 -8.36
C GLY A 178 -14.14 -15.92 -7.94
N ARG A 179 -14.11 -16.87 -8.90
CA ARG A 179 -13.73 -18.28 -8.66
C ARG A 179 -12.31 -18.59 -9.11
N SER A 180 -11.50 -17.57 -9.42
CA SER A 180 -10.13 -17.76 -9.83
C SER A 180 -9.20 -17.90 -8.62
N ARG A 181 -8.08 -18.61 -8.79
CA ARG A 181 -7.03 -18.70 -7.77
C ARG A 181 -6.52 -17.32 -7.32
N GLY A 182 -6.53 -16.33 -8.22
CA GLY A 182 -6.19 -14.95 -7.88
C GLY A 182 -7.19 -14.32 -6.91
N ALA A 183 -8.50 -14.52 -7.14
CA ALA A 183 -9.55 -14.04 -6.24
C ALA A 183 -9.43 -14.69 -4.86
N ASP A 184 -9.29 -16.02 -4.80
CA ASP A 184 -9.12 -16.76 -3.54
C ASP A 184 -7.92 -16.22 -2.73
N SER A 185 -6.79 -15.95 -3.40
CA SER A 185 -5.58 -15.44 -2.74
C SER A 185 -5.80 -14.03 -2.15
N TYR A 186 -6.56 -13.16 -2.81
CA TYR A 186 -6.91 -11.84 -2.25
C TYR A 186 -7.91 -11.93 -1.11
N VAL A 187 -8.83 -12.90 -1.13
CA VAL A 187 -9.73 -13.17 0.02
C VAL A 187 -8.93 -13.61 1.24
N GLU A 188 -7.97 -14.52 1.05
CA GLU A 188 -7.10 -14.97 2.16
C GLU A 188 -6.24 -13.81 2.70
N LEU A 189 -5.70 -12.95 1.82
CA LEU A 189 -5.00 -11.74 2.22
C LEU A 189 -5.90 -10.83 3.07
N ALA A 190 -7.12 -10.56 2.61
CA ALA A 190 -8.06 -9.71 3.33
C ALA A 190 -8.35 -10.26 4.74
N LYS A 191 -8.60 -11.58 4.86
CA LYS A 191 -8.80 -12.24 6.15
C LYS A 191 -7.58 -12.10 7.06
N GLU A 192 -6.37 -12.25 6.52
CA GLU A 192 -5.13 -12.12 7.26
C GLU A 192 -4.95 -10.68 7.79
N ILE A 193 -5.16 -9.66 6.95
CA ILE A 193 -5.06 -8.24 7.36
C ILE A 193 -6.11 -7.90 8.42
N ILE A 194 -7.37 -8.29 8.22
CA ILE A 194 -8.44 -8.06 9.21
C ILE A 194 -8.13 -8.74 10.55
N SER A 195 -7.60 -9.97 10.52
CA SER A 195 -7.21 -10.68 11.74
C SER A 195 -6.07 -9.97 12.47
N ARG A 196 -5.09 -9.43 11.73
CA ARG A 196 -3.95 -8.68 12.31
C ARG A 196 -4.39 -7.34 12.89
N SER A 197 -5.34 -6.64 12.26
CA SER A 197 -5.86 -5.37 12.78
C SER A 197 -6.66 -5.53 14.07
N LYS A 198 -7.37 -6.66 14.23
CA LYS A 198 -8.15 -6.97 15.46
C LYS A 198 -7.29 -7.50 16.61
N SER A 199 -6.17 -8.14 16.31
CA SER A 199 -5.22 -8.57 17.32
C SER A 199 -4.24 -7.44 17.60
N ASP A 200 -4.40 -6.72 18.68
CA ASP A 200 -3.47 -5.67 19.15
C ASP A 200 -2.09 -6.25 19.59
N VAL A 201 -1.84 -7.51 19.29
CA VAL A 201 -0.60 -8.25 19.51
C VAL A 201 0.25 -8.16 18.23
N ARG A 202 0.66 -6.95 17.88
CA ARG A 202 1.71 -6.77 16.87
C ARG A 202 3.06 -6.86 17.59
N PRO A 203 4.03 -7.65 17.08
CA PRO A 203 5.32 -7.78 17.75
C PRO A 203 5.95 -6.39 17.86
N LYS A 204 6.40 -6.05 19.08
CA LYS A 204 7.23 -4.86 19.37
C LYS A 204 8.63 -5.06 18.78
N THR A 205 8.75 -5.52 17.56
CA THR A 205 10.04 -5.81 16.95
C THR A 205 10.62 -4.52 16.40
N SER A 206 11.71 -4.09 17.02
CA SER A 206 12.52 -2.97 16.49
C SER A 206 12.97 -3.29 15.07
N LEU A 207 12.92 -2.32 14.16
CA LEU A 207 13.41 -2.40 12.77
C LEU A 207 14.96 -2.58 12.71
N THR A 208 15.54 -3.34 13.62
CA THR A 208 16.98 -3.58 13.75
C THR A 208 17.39 -4.93 13.15
N GLY A 209 16.87 -5.27 12.00
CA GLY A 209 17.46 -6.32 11.18
C GLY A 209 18.81 -5.83 10.65
N SER A 210 19.90 -6.25 11.27
CA SER A 210 21.25 -6.08 10.77
C SER A 210 21.40 -6.92 9.50
N ALA A 211 21.25 -6.28 8.35
CA ALA A 211 21.73 -6.83 7.09
C ALA A 211 23.17 -6.35 6.93
N ALA A 212 24.10 -7.27 7.19
CA ALA A 212 25.51 -7.12 6.81
C ALA A 212 25.64 -7.28 5.29
#